data_d4c4618e414a29c006bb63b669db2da6
#
_entry.id   d4c4618e414a29c006bb63b669db2da6
#
_cell.length_a   1.000
_cell.length_b   1.000
_cell.length_c   1.000
_cell.angle_alpha   90.00
_cell.angle_beta   90.00
_cell.angle_gamma   90.00
#
_symmetry.space_group_name_H-M   'P 1'
#
loop_
_entity.id
_entity.type
_entity.pdbx_description
1 polymer ?
#
loop_
_entity_poly.entity_id
_entity_poly.type
_entity_poly.pdbx_seq_one_letter_code
_entity_poly.pdbx_strand_id
1 'polypeptide(L)'
;MDDNFLHTIEQIVKGLGYECVHTGIRNEAGKLRLQILIDTLGGINVDDCERVSKRVNKFLDESPDIPETGKGRYYLEVSSPGVERPLYKLNDYERFAGREARLRLSEPIEGRKTFTGVIIGINEGHVDLKCEDKNYSIPFTNIKGANLVFRFDNDKNNKKGRKK
;
A
#
# COMPACT_ATOMS: atom_id res chain seq x y z
N MET A 1 1.77 -22.73 0.89
CA MET A 1 1.88 -22.79 -0.58
C MET A 1 1.89 -21.38 -1.18
N ASP A 2 1.08 -20.53 -0.70
CA ASP A 2 0.93 -19.20 -1.29
C ASP A 2 2.08 -18.23 -0.98
N ASP A 3 2.74 -18.38 0.17
CA ASP A 3 3.81 -17.48 0.60
C ASP A 3 5.05 -17.55 -0.31
N ASN A 4 5.45 -18.73 -0.74
CA ASN A 4 6.62 -18.89 -1.62
C ASN A 4 6.33 -18.37 -3.04
N PHE A 5 5.13 -18.56 -3.52
CA PHE A 5 4.67 -18.07 -4.82
C PHE A 5 4.62 -16.54 -4.85
N LEU A 6 3.98 -15.93 -3.86
CA LEU A 6 3.91 -14.47 -3.74
C LEU A 6 5.30 -13.86 -3.51
N HIS A 7 6.15 -14.51 -2.72
CA HIS A 7 7.53 -14.05 -2.53
C HIS A 7 8.32 -14.04 -3.84
N THR A 8 8.16 -15.06 -4.69
CA THR A 8 8.81 -15.09 -6.00
C THR A 8 8.34 -13.91 -6.87
N ILE A 9 7.04 -13.60 -6.86
CA ILE A 9 6.51 -12.44 -7.57
C ILE A 9 7.12 -11.14 -7.05
N GLU A 10 7.23 -10.97 -5.74
CA GLU A 10 7.90 -9.81 -5.14
C GLU A 10 9.34 -9.67 -5.62
N GLN A 11 10.09 -10.77 -5.71
CA GLN A 11 11.47 -10.75 -6.19
C GLN A 11 11.54 -10.36 -7.68
N ILE A 12 10.59 -10.81 -8.49
CA ILE A 12 10.50 -10.42 -9.90
C ILE A 12 10.29 -8.89 -10.01
N VAL A 13 9.36 -8.34 -9.25
CA VAL A 13 9.07 -6.90 -9.23
C VAL A 13 10.30 -6.09 -8.81
N LYS A 14 10.96 -6.51 -7.72
CA LYS A 14 12.19 -5.87 -7.23
C LYS A 14 13.32 -5.95 -8.24
N GLY A 15 13.46 -7.08 -8.91
CA GLY A 15 14.48 -7.28 -9.95
C GLY A 15 14.30 -6.37 -11.17
N LEU A 16 13.09 -5.88 -11.42
CA LEU A 16 12.80 -4.89 -12.46
C LEU A 16 13.02 -3.44 -12.01
N GLY A 17 13.40 -3.21 -10.75
CA GLY A 17 13.68 -1.89 -10.20
C GLY A 17 12.48 -1.20 -9.55
N TYR A 18 11.40 -1.92 -9.32
CA TYR A 18 10.20 -1.39 -8.66
C TYR A 18 10.12 -1.85 -7.20
N GLU A 19 9.47 -1.04 -6.38
CA GLU A 19 9.03 -1.46 -5.06
C GLU A 19 7.75 -2.29 -5.20
N CYS A 20 7.71 -3.45 -4.57
CA CYS A 20 6.48 -4.22 -4.43
C CYS A 20 5.78 -3.79 -3.14
N VAL A 21 4.77 -2.97 -3.27
CA VAL A 21 4.02 -2.44 -2.12
C VAL A 21 3.12 -3.52 -1.53
N HIS A 22 2.48 -4.31 -2.39
CA HIS A 22 1.58 -5.37 -1.99
C HIS A 22 1.43 -6.40 -3.10
N THR A 23 1.32 -7.67 -2.71
CA THR A 23 0.85 -8.76 -3.55
C THR A 23 -0.28 -9.49 -2.83
N GLY A 24 -1.31 -9.87 -3.56
CA GLY A 24 -2.43 -10.61 -2.98
C GLY A 24 -3.17 -11.43 -4.02
N ILE A 25 -3.69 -12.57 -3.58
CA ILE A 25 -4.53 -13.45 -4.38
C ILE A 25 -5.94 -13.42 -3.81
N ARG A 26 -6.91 -13.20 -4.67
CA ARG A 26 -8.34 -13.26 -4.32
C ARG A 26 -9.05 -14.22 -5.28
N ASN A 27 -9.97 -14.98 -4.74
CA ASN A 27 -10.88 -15.79 -5.55
C ASN A 27 -12.22 -15.06 -5.65
N GLU A 28 -12.56 -14.59 -6.84
CA GLU A 28 -13.82 -13.93 -7.12
C GLU A 28 -14.60 -14.74 -8.16
N ALA A 29 -15.72 -15.33 -7.76
CA ALA A 29 -16.60 -16.09 -8.64
C ALA A 29 -15.88 -17.22 -9.43
N GLY A 30 -14.99 -17.96 -8.76
CA GLY A 30 -14.22 -19.05 -9.37
C GLY A 30 -13.08 -18.61 -10.27
N LYS A 31 -12.74 -17.30 -10.27
CA LYS A 31 -11.62 -16.74 -10.99
C LYS A 31 -10.56 -16.25 -10.01
N LEU A 32 -9.34 -16.64 -10.26
CA LEU A 32 -8.21 -16.21 -9.44
C LEU A 32 -7.75 -14.81 -9.90
N ARG A 33 -7.76 -13.85 -8.97
CA ARG A 33 -7.25 -12.50 -9.21
C ARG A 33 -5.95 -12.31 -8.44
N LEU A 34 -4.87 -12.09 -9.15
CA LEU A 34 -3.58 -11.72 -8.59
C LEU A 34 -3.42 -10.20 -8.70
N GLN A 35 -3.35 -9.54 -7.56
CA GLN A 35 -3.13 -8.10 -7.48
C GLN A 35 -1.70 -7.80 -7.07
N ILE A 36 -1.04 -6.91 -7.80
CA ILE A 36 0.30 -6.42 -7.51
C ILE A 36 0.28 -4.90 -7.51
N LEU A 37 0.63 -4.31 -6.37
CA LEU A 37 0.83 -2.86 -6.27
C LEU A 37 2.31 -2.56 -6.32
N ILE A 38 2.71 -1.74 -7.28
CA ILE A 38 4.11 -1.34 -7.50
C ILE A 38 4.28 0.17 -7.37
N ASP A 39 5.47 0.59 -6.95
CA ASP A 39 5.78 2.00 -6.82
C ASP A 39 7.27 2.27 -7.09
N THR A 40 7.62 3.52 -7.35
CA THR A 40 8.99 4.06 -7.37
C THR A 40 9.01 5.45 -6.78
N LEU A 41 10.21 5.98 -6.52
CA LEU A 41 10.37 7.35 -6.01
C LEU A 41 9.78 8.42 -6.93
N GLY A 42 9.81 8.19 -8.24
CA GLY A 42 9.27 9.10 -9.26
C GLY A 42 7.81 8.85 -9.63
N GLY A 43 7.15 7.88 -8.98
CA GLY A 43 5.80 7.44 -9.34
C GLY A 43 5.79 6.40 -10.46
N ILE A 44 4.62 5.89 -10.76
CA ILE A 44 4.37 4.80 -11.73
C ILE A 44 3.50 5.30 -12.87
N ASN A 45 3.84 4.93 -14.09
CA ASN A 45 3.02 5.14 -15.27
C ASN A 45 2.50 3.81 -15.86
N VAL A 46 1.70 3.90 -16.92
CA VAL A 46 1.11 2.73 -17.59
C VAL A 46 2.18 1.79 -18.16
N ASP A 47 3.26 2.34 -18.71
CA ASP A 47 4.36 1.53 -19.29
C ASP A 47 5.07 0.70 -18.21
N ASP A 48 5.22 1.23 -17.00
CA ASP A 48 5.76 0.51 -15.87
C ASP A 48 4.88 -0.69 -15.50
N CYS A 49 3.58 -0.49 -15.41
CA CYS A 49 2.62 -1.55 -15.14
C CYS A 49 2.64 -2.62 -16.23
N GLU A 50 2.73 -2.24 -17.49
CA GLU A 50 2.83 -3.16 -18.62
C GLU A 50 4.11 -4.00 -18.56
N ARG A 51 5.24 -3.38 -18.24
CA ARG A 51 6.53 -4.07 -18.09
C ARG A 51 6.50 -5.13 -17.03
N VAL A 52 5.95 -4.80 -15.86
CA VAL A 52 5.79 -5.76 -14.76
C VAL A 52 4.78 -6.86 -15.14
N SER A 53 3.66 -6.49 -15.76
CA SER A 53 2.64 -7.46 -16.20
C SER A 53 3.21 -8.48 -17.17
N LYS A 54 3.98 -8.06 -18.16
CA LYS A 54 4.62 -8.96 -19.14
C LYS A 54 5.57 -9.95 -18.47
N ARG A 55 6.38 -9.47 -17.55
CA ARG A 55 7.36 -10.32 -16.85
C ARG A 55 6.70 -11.31 -15.90
N VAL A 56 5.67 -10.86 -15.18
CA VAL A 56 4.91 -11.74 -14.28
C VAL A 56 4.11 -12.76 -15.07
N ASN A 57 3.44 -12.37 -16.16
CA ASN A 57 2.72 -13.31 -17.03
C ASN A 57 3.65 -14.40 -17.57
N LYS A 58 4.85 -14.05 -18.00
CA LYS A 58 5.84 -15.04 -18.42
C LYS A 58 6.16 -16.04 -17.32
N PHE A 59 6.36 -15.57 -16.11
CA PHE A 59 6.58 -16.45 -14.95
C PHE A 59 5.38 -17.36 -14.69
N LEU A 60 4.16 -16.81 -14.75
CA LEU A 60 2.94 -17.57 -14.53
C LEU A 60 2.74 -18.66 -15.59
N ASP A 61 3.03 -18.36 -16.86
CA ASP A 61 2.89 -19.31 -17.97
C ASP A 61 3.92 -20.48 -17.86
N GLU A 62 5.09 -20.21 -17.30
CA GLU A 62 6.18 -21.18 -17.14
C GLU A 62 6.14 -21.92 -15.79
N SER A 63 5.32 -21.47 -14.83
CA SER A 63 5.33 -21.98 -13.46
C SER A 63 4.43 -23.22 -13.31
N PRO A 64 4.97 -24.33 -12.78
CA PRO A 64 4.13 -25.48 -12.40
C PRO A 64 3.35 -25.23 -11.09
N ASP A 65 3.74 -24.24 -10.32
CA ASP A 65 3.26 -23.97 -8.96
C ASP A 65 2.01 -23.07 -8.91
N ILE A 66 1.41 -22.76 -10.06
CA ILE A 66 0.13 -22.05 -10.07
C ILE A 66 -0.90 -22.94 -9.38
N PRO A 67 -1.63 -22.41 -8.38
CA PRO A 67 -2.70 -23.16 -7.73
C PRO A 67 -3.64 -23.79 -8.77
N GLU A 68 -4.01 -25.04 -8.59
CA GLU A 68 -4.86 -25.76 -9.56
C GLU A 68 -6.16 -25.04 -9.88
N THR A 69 -6.69 -24.28 -8.90
CA THR A 69 -7.83 -23.40 -9.08
C THR A 69 -7.56 -22.24 -10.06
N GLY A 70 -6.30 -21.96 -10.36
CA GLY A 70 -5.89 -20.90 -11.28
C GLY A 70 -5.44 -21.35 -12.66
N LYS A 71 -5.29 -22.66 -12.89
CA LYS A 71 -4.87 -23.19 -14.20
C LYS A 71 -5.86 -22.79 -15.28
N GLY A 72 -5.47 -21.83 -16.12
CA GLY A 72 -6.22 -21.38 -17.29
C GLY A 72 -7.17 -20.19 -17.05
N ARG A 73 -7.35 -19.69 -15.82
CA ARG A 73 -8.25 -18.55 -15.52
C ARG A 73 -7.76 -17.71 -14.34
N TYR A 74 -6.72 -16.95 -14.54
CA TYR A 74 -6.33 -15.90 -13.59
C TYR A 74 -6.42 -14.53 -14.25
N TYR A 75 -6.69 -13.52 -13.44
CA TYR A 75 -6.57 -12.13 -13.83
C TYR A 75 -5.39 -11.51 -13.11
N LEU A 76 -4.48 -10.94 -13.86
CA LEU A 76 -3.37 -10.18 -13.33
C LEU A 76 -3.73 -8.69 -13.35
N GLU A 77 -3.69 -8.07 -12.18
CA GLU A 77 -3.86 -6.65 -12.00
C GLU A 77 -2.57 -6.05 -11.44
N VAL A 78 -1.91 -5.21 -12.24
CA VAL A 78 -0.73 -4.45 -11.81
C VAL A 78 -1.09 -2.97 -11.83
N SER A 79 -0.96 -2.32 -10.69
CA SER A 79 -1.32 -0.92 -10.55
C SER A 79 -0.42 -0.20 -9.53
N SER A 80 -0.50 1.13 -9.54
CA SER A 80 0.08 1.93 -8.47
C SER A 80 -0.83 1.89 -7.23
N PRO A 81 -0.28 2.12 -6.01
CA PRO A 81 -1.10 2.20 -4.80
C PRO A 81 -2.00 3.44 -4.76
N GLY A 82 -1.85 4.38 -5.72
CA GLY A 82 -2.57 5.62 -5.74
C GLY A 82 -2.00 6.66 -4.78
N VAL A 83 -2.64 7.83 -4.72
CA VAL A 83 -2.22 8.95 -3.87
C VAL A 83 -2.46 8.68 -2.37
N GLU A 84 -3.46 7.89 -2.06
CA GLU A 84 -3.77 7.42 -0.69
C GLU A 84 -3.14 6.04 -0.47
N ARG A 85 -1.82 5.99 -0.60
CA ARG A 85 -1.05 4.74 -0.51
C ARG A 85 -1.30 3.99 0.78
N PRO A 86 -1.70 2.70 0.73
CA PRO A 86 -1.79 1.87 1.93
C PRO A 86 -0.42 1.65 2.60
N LEU A 87 -0.43 1.55 3.91
CA LEU A 87 0.74 1.24 4.73
C LEU A 87 0.56 -0.15 5.32
N TYR A 88 1.41 -1.08 4.95
CA TYR A 88 1.29 -2.49 5.36
C TYR A 88 2.33 -2.94 6.37
N LYS A 89 3.53 -2.36 6.28
CA LYS A 89 4.70 -2.78 7.07
C LYS A 89 5.08 -1.70 8.09
N LEU A 90 5.62 -2.11 9.20
CA LEU A 90 6.12 -1.17 10.21
C LEU A 90 7.13 -0.17 9.61
N ASN A 91 8.00 -0.66 8.73
CA ASN A 91 8.98 0.17 8.05
C ASN A 91 8.37 1.25 7.14
N ASP A 92 7.14 1.07 6.65
CA ASP A 92 6.45 2.09 5.85
C ASP A 92 6.23 3.37 6.66
N TYR A 93 5.93 3.24 7.96
CA TYR A 93 5.74 4.41 8.84
C TYR A 93 7.02 5.18 9.09
N GLU A 94 8.15 4.51 9.13
CA GLU A 94 9.45 5.18 9.21
C GLU A 94 9.79 5.90 7.89
N ARG A 95 9.58 5.21 6.77
CA ARG A 95 9.83 5.76 5.43
C ARG A 95 8.97 6.99 5.12
N PHE A 96 7.71 6.99 5.54
CA PHE A 96 6.77 8.09 5.31
C PHE A 96 6.60 9.01 6.51
N ALA A 97 7.56 9.03 7.45
CA ALA A 97 7.56 10.01 8.52
C ALA A 97 7.48 11.44 7.97
N GLY A 98 6.69 12.28 8.61
CA GLY A 98 6.38 13.64 8.15
C GLY A 98 5.16 13.74 7.23
N ARG A 99 4.61 12.61 6.78
CA ARG A 99 3.39 12.55 5.98
C ARG A 99 2.15 12.31 6.85
N GLU A 100 1.03 12.85 6.41
CA GLU A 100 -0.25 12.60 7.07
C GLU A 100 -0.79 11.21 6.72
N ALA A 101 -1.26 10.48 7.71
CA ALA A 101 -1.83 9.15 7.56
C ALA A 101 -3.12 9.00 8.36
N ARG A 102 -3.97 8.09 7.89
CA ARG A 102 -5.16 7.64 8.60
C ARG A 102 -4.95 6.19 9.03
N LEU A 103 -5.08 5.95 10.33
CA LEU A 103 -4.95 4.63 10.94
C LEU A 103 -6.30 4.17 11.43
N ARG A 104 -6.63 2.91 11.15
CA ARG A 104 -7.82 2.24 11.69
C ARG A 104 -7.37 1.13 12.64
N LEU A 105 -7.92 1.12 13.83
CA LEU A 105 -7.53 0.22 14.91
C LEU A 105 -8.52 -0.92 15.09
N SER A 106 -8.02 -2.06 15.53
CA SER A 106 -8.83 -3.19 15.96
C SER A 106 -9.52 -2.89 17.31
N GLU A 107 -8.74 -2.39 18.27
CA GLU A 107 -9.22 -2.00 19.60
C GLU A 107 -9.16 -0.47 19.75
N PRO A 108 -10.20 0.14 20.34
CA PRO A 108 -10.22 1.59 20.50
C PRO A 108 -9.14 2.07 21.49
N ILE A 109 -8.59 3.24 21.22
CA ILE A 109 -7.75 4.00 22.15
C ILE A 109 -8.52 5.27 22.49
N GLU A 110 -8.75 5.53 23.78
CA GLU A 110 -9.55 6.65 24.26
C GLU A 110 -10.93 6.75 23.56
N GLY A 111 -11.56 5.59 23.31
CA GLY A 111 -12.87 5.49 22.67
C GLY A 111 -12.86 5.68 21.15
N ARG A 112 -11.71 5.84 20.50
CA ARG A 112 -11.59 6.05 19.06
C ARG A 112 -10.88 4.89 18.36
N LYS A 113 -11.41 4.49 17.23
CA LYS A 113 -10.81 3.47 16.35
C LYS A 113 -10.13 4.05 15.11
N THR A 114 -10.33 5.32 14.82
CA THR A 114 -9.72 5.99 13.67
C THR A 114 -8.93 7.20 14.14
N PHE A 115 -7.66 7.26 13.72
CA PHE A 115 -6.76 8.36 14.00
C PHE A 115 -6.20 8.91 12.69
N THR A 116 -6.25 10.22 12.54
CA THR A 116 -5.63 10.93 11.41
C THR A 116 -4.62 11.93 11.96
N GLY A 117 -3.40 11.84 11.49
CA GLY A 117 -2.32 12.73 11.93
C GLY A 117 -1.05 12.52 11.14
N VAL A 118 -0.03 13.31 11.49
CA VAL A 118 1.28 13.23 10.87
C VAL A 118 2.11 12.13 11.54
N ILE A 119 2.67 11.25 10.75
CA ILE A 119 3.57 10.20 11.24
C ILE A 119 4.84 10.86 11.76
N ILE A 120 5.15 10.65 13.02
CA ILE A 120 6.42 11.09 13.64
C ILE A 120 7.52 10.05 13.36
N GLY A 121 7.21 8.78 13.51
CA GLY A 121 8.11 7.66 13.32
C GLY A 121 7.64 6.41 14.04
N ILE A 122 8.56 5.49 14.26
CA ILE A 122 8.32 4.27 15.02
C ILE A 122 9.23 4.22 16.25
N ASN A 123 8.71 3.65 17.32
CA ASN A 123 9.43 3.46 18.57
C ASN A 123 8.95 2.19 19.25
N GLU A 124 9.86 1.23 19.46
CA GLU A 124 9.57 -0.03 20.17
C GLU A 124 8.30 -0.74 19.69
N GLY A 125 8.12 -0.87 18.36
CA GLY A 125 6.94 -1.50 17.78
C GLY A 125 5.67 -0.65 17.80
N HIS A 126 5.76 0.60 18.16
CA HIS A 126 4.67 1.57 18.14
C HIS A 126 4.85 2.58 17.02
N VAL A 127 3.75 3.02 16.45
CA VAL A 127 3.70 4.13 15.50
C VAL A 127 3.34 5.40 16.28
N ASP A 128 4.22 6.38 16.25
CA ASP A 128 3.99 7.68 16.86
C ASP A 128 3.32 8.61 15.86
N LEU A 129 2.18 9.14 16.23
CA LEU A 129 1.31 9.95 15.39
C LEU A 129 1.02 11.30 16.07
N LYS A 130 1.24 12.40 15.36
CA LYS A 130 0.89 13.74 15.81
C LYS A 130 -0.50 14.11 15.28
N CYS A 131 -1.50 14.04 16.14
CA CYS A 131 -2.86 14.49 15.87
C CYS A 131 -3.07 15.95 16.29
N GLU A 132 -4.24 16.53 15.98
CA GLU A 132 -4.56 17.93 16.32
C GLU A 132 -4.58 18.17 17.83
N ASP A 133 -5.12 17.22 18.59
CA ASP A 133 -5.28 17.32 20.04
C ASP A 133 -3.98 17.00 20.80
N LYS A 134 -3.32 15.90 20.43
CA LYS A 134 -2.07 15.46 21.09
C LYS A 134 -1.37 14.37 20.25
N ASN A 135 -0.20 13.97 20.72
CA ASN A 135 0.53 12.85 20.16
C ASN A 135 0.01 11.52 20.72
N TYR A 136 -0.04 10.51 19.87
CA TYR A 136 -0.41 9.15 20.23
C TYR A 136 0.71 8.20 19.87
N SER A 137 0.92 7.20 20.71
CA SER A 137 1.79 6.06 20.44
C SER A 137 0.91 4.82 20.30
N ILE A 138 0.79 4.32 19.07
CA ILE A 138 -0.17 3.28 18.70
C ILE A 138 0.59 1.98 18.43
N PRO A 139 0.30 0.88 19.16
CA PRO A 139 0.91 -0.41 18.87
C PRO A 139 0.65 -0.81 17.41
N PHE A 140 1.69 -1.17 16.68
CA PHE A 140 1.54 -1.64 15.30
C PHE A 140 0.58 -2.83 15.19
N THR A 141 0.62 -3.73 16.17
CA THR A 141 -0.26 -4.90 16.24
C THR A 141 -1.75 -4.54 16.37
N ASN A 142 -2.07 -3.34 16.82
CA ASN A 142 -3.44 -2.84 16.92
C ASN A 142 -3.92 -2.13 15.64
N ILE A 143 -3.04 -1.87 14.69
CA ILE A 143 -3.40 -1.21 13.43
C ILE A 143 -3.99 -2.24 12.49
N LYS A 144 -5.28 -2.13 12.23
CA LYS A 144 -6.03 -2.99 11.31
C LYS A 144 -5.80 -2.59 9.85
N GLY A 145 -5.62 -1.30 9.60
CA GLY A 145 -5.35 -0.75 8.28
C GLY A 145 -4.90 0.68 8.39
N ALA A 146 -4.09 1.12 7.44
CA ALA A 146 -3.62 2.49 7.36
C ALA A 146 -3.36 2.88 5.90
N ASN A 147 -3.50 4.16 5.64
CA ASN A 147 -3.15 4.75 4.35
C ASN A 147 -2.68 6.20 4.52
N LEU A 148 -1.86 6.66 3.58
CA LEU A 148 -1.51 8.06 3.50
C LEU A 148 -2.74 8.89 3.12
N VAL A 149 -2.84 10.09 3.67
CA VAL A 149 -3.89 11.05 3.34
C VAL A 149 -3.34 12.04 2.33
N PHE A 150 -4.04 12.20 1.21
CA PHE A 150 -3.72 13.21 0.23
C PHE A 150 -4.68 14.38 0.38
N ARG A 151 -4.11 15.56 0.61
CA ARG A 151 -4.87 16.80 0.63
C ARG A 151 -4.50 17.63 -0.58
N PHE A 152 -5.49 17.97 -1.39
CA PHE A 152 -5.32 18.98 -2.43
C PHE A 152 -5.09 20.34 -1.77
N ASP A 153 -3.97 20.99 -2.09
CA ASP A 153 -3.71 22.39 -1.68
C ASP A 153 -4.67 23.35 -2.40
N ASN A 154 -5.95 23.21 -2.15
CA ASN A 154 -6.95 24.18 -2.63
C ASN A 154 -6.87 25.53 -1.89
N ASP A 155 -6.11 25.58 -0.80
CA ASP A 155 -6.01 26.78 0.02
C ASP A 155 -5.13 27.89 -0.58
N LYS A 156 -4.27 27.55 -1.56
CA LYS A 156 -3.41 28.58 -2.17
C LYS A 156 -4.14 29.49 -3.14
N ASN A 157 -5.30 29.07 -3.66
CA ASN A 157 -6.08 29.89 -4.58
C ASN A 157 -7.18 30.72 -3.92
N ASN A 158 -7.50 30.47 -2.67
CA ASN A 158 -8.60 31.19 -2.01
C ASN A 158 -8.17 32.47 -1.29
N LYS A 159 -6.83 32.72 -1.16
CA LYS A 159 -6.34 33.94 -0.54
C LYS A 159 -6.15 35.10 -1.52
N LYS A 160 -6.26 34.87 -2.83
CA LYS A 160 -6.17 35.94 -3.85
C LYS A 160 -7.51 36.57 -4.23
N GLY A 161 -8.62 36.06 -3.72
CA GLY A 161 -9.96 36.53 -4.05
C GLY A 161 -10.61 37.49 -3.05
N ARG A 162 -9.95 37.79 -1.95
CA ARG A 162 -10.50 38.69 -0.91
C ARG A 162 -9.61 39.90 -0.64
N LYS A 163 -9.27 40.62 -1.71
CA LYS A 163 -8.85 42.03 -1.58
C LYS A 163 -9.80 42.89 -2.38
N LYS A 164 -10.83 43.26 -1.75
CA LYS A 164 -11.57 44.50 -2.03
C LYS A 164 -11.70 45.27 -0.73
#